data_e9ca0f7ae912e4d56c29c98832cd4ef0
#
_entry.id   e9ca0f7ae912e4d56c29c98832cd4ef0
#
_cell.length_a   1.000
_cell.length_b   1.000
_cell.length_c   1.000
_cell.angle_alpha   90.00
_cell.angle_beta   90.00
_cell.angle_gamma   90.00
#
_symmetry.space_group_name_H-M   'P 1'
#
loop_
_entity.id
_entity.type
_entity.pdbx_description
1 polymer ?
#
loop_
_entity_poly.entity_id
_entity_poly.type
_entity_poly.pdbx_seq_one_letter_code
_entity_poly.pdbx_strand_id
1 'polypeptide(L)'
;MITDWSELAPSPPRTNRGTTSILKIERLTKVDIPFKNRDPNTNPFIASFLQSKGLKSFWYHIKHMQIDLEKINKLPPDVRKKWKINAIKSMRKKKESQIKSDFLNFVKHIWPEFIEGYHHRIIAKKFNDLASGKINRLIVNMPPRHTKSEFASFLLPAWMMGNKPKLKIIQATHTAELAVRFGRKTKNLIDSEEYKDLFDISLQQDSKAAGRWETNQGGEYFAVGVEGAVTGRGADLLIIDDPHSEQDAQSKEGRAYDKAYEWYQVGPRQRLQPKAKIVLVMTRWSKKDLTAQLLKAQMESTKGDRWEVVEFPAIMPSGKPVWPEFWDLEELEKQKASISVSKWSAQWMQNPVAEEGAIIKREWWQPYKEKISPTFHFIIQSYDTAYSKRETADYSAITTWGIFYPDENPKNPHIMLIAAEKGRWDFPELKSVAHDLYEKWRPNICIIEAKATGQPLIDELRTANIPVQAFIPGKNTDKHSRVHICSSIFHDKKVHYPSNEEFADDVIEECASFPFGSNDDYVDSTTQALMRFRQGGFIKLEMDFEEEPKPTKKYEYY
;
A
#
# COMPACT_ATOMS: atom_id res chain seq x y z
N MET A 1 -5.59 -17.78 -23.31
CA MET A 1 -4.98 -16.90 -24.34
C MET A 1 -4.36 -15.75 -23.55
N ILE A 2 -3.06 -15.82 -23.36
CA ILE A 2 -2.26 -14.82 -22.65
C ILE A 2 -1.76 -13.88 -23.73
N THR A 3 -2.32 -12.68 -23.80
CA THR A 3 -1.81 -11.63 -24.67
C THR A 3 -0.75 -10.84 -23.90
N ASP A 4 0.45 -10.94 -24.39
CA ASP A 4 1.65 -10.23 -23.95
C ASP A 4 1.47 -8.72 -24.20
N TRP A 5 1.43 -7.94 -23.12
CA TRP A 5 1.30 -6.48 -23.14
C TRP A 5 2.67 -5.78 -23.17
N SER A 6 3.74 -6.46 -23.64
CA SER A 6 5.08 -5.91 -23.72
C SER A 6 5.30 -4.91 -24.88
N GLU A 7 4.35 -4.75 -25.80
CA GLU A 7 4.53 -3.97 -27.03
C GLU A 7 4.02 -2.52 -27.01
N LEU A 8 3.47 -2.01 -25.90
CA LEU A 8 2.91 -0.65 -25.85
C LEU A 8 3.70 0.38 -25.03
N ALA A 9 4.98 0.16 -24.79
CA ALA A 9 5.88 1.22 -24.40
C ALA A 9 6.69 1.67 -25.61
N PRO A 10 6.53 2.90 -26.12
CA PRO A 10 7.37 3.36 -27.22
C PRO A 10 8.83 3.39 -26.77
N SER A 11 9.67 2.63 -27.46
CA SER A 11 11.12 2.74 -27.34
C SER A 11 11.54 4.17 -27.68
N PRO A 12 12.49 4.77 -26.95
CA PRO A 12 12.96 6.10 -27.31
C PRO A 12 13.57 6.06 -28.73
N PRO A 13 13.23 7.00 -29.60
CA PRO A 13 13.78 7.04 -30.93
C PRO A 13 15.29 7.25 -30.86
N ARG A 14 16.05 6.38 -31.53
CA ARG A 14 17.47 6.60 -31.81
C ARG A 14 17.60 7.84 -32.68
N THR A 15 17.93 8.98 -32.09
CA THR A 15 18.26 10.17 -32.85
C THR A 15 19.70 10.58 -32.60
N ASN A 16 20.50 10.42 -33.62
CA ASN A 16 21.77 11.14 -33.85
C ASN A 16 21.50 12.65 -33.80
N ARG A 17 21.59 13.31 -32.65
CA ARG A 17 21.43 14.78 -32.52
C ARG A 17 22.34 15.43 -31.48
N GLY A 18 23.56 14.93 -31.29
CA GLY A 18 24.57 15.62 -30.48
C GLY A 18 25.25 16.82 -31.16
N THR A 19 25.32 16.84 -32.47
CA THR A 19 26.06 17.86 -33.24
C THR A 19 25.23 19.05 -33.73
N THR A 20 23.91 18.96 -33.70
CA THR A 20 23.03 19.99 -34.33
C THR A 20 22.81 21.22 -33.46
N SER A 21 23.02 21.14 -32.14
CA SER A 21 22.80 22.28 -31.21
C SER A 21 23.94 23.30 -31.24
N ILE A 22 25.19 22.85 -31.40
CA ILE A 22 26.36 23.76 -31.45
C ILE A 22 26.38 24.53 -32.77
N LEU A 23 26.13 23.89 -33.89
CA LEU A 23 26.04 24.54 -35.21
C LEU A 23 24.84 25.50 -35.33
N LYS A 24 23.75 25.28 -34.61
CA LYS A 24 22.62 26.23 -34.56
C LYS A 24 22.95 27.49 -33.77
N ILE A 25 23.76 27.39 -32.74
CA ILE A 25 24.21 28.58 -31.94
C ILE A 25 25.22 29.41 -32.74
N GLU A 26 26.13 28.79 -33.47
CA GLU A 26 27.07 29.52 -34.35
C GLU A 26 26.38 30.26 -35.51
N ARG A 27 25.29 29.70 -36.08
CA ARG A 27 24.51 30.42 -37.10
C ARG A 27 23.73 31.61 -36.56
N LEU A 28 23.34 31.60 -35.26
CA LEU A 28 22.64 32.73 -34.60
C LEU A 28 23.58 33.92 -34.29
N THR A 29 24.88 33.72 -34.28
CA THR A 29 25.85 34.82 -34.08
C THR A 29 26.10 35.66 -35.33
N LYS A 30 25.57 35.26 -36.50
CA LYS A 30 25.72 35.97 -37.79
C LYS A 30 24.52 36.81 -38.19
N VAL A 31 23.48 36.87 -37.36
CA VAL A 31 22.32 37.74 -37.64
C VAL A 31 22.52 39.06 -36.89
N ASP A 32 22.95 40.08 -37.60
CA ASP A 32 22.93 41.46 -37.13
C ASP A 32 21.48 41.95 -37.05
N ILE A 33 20.90 41.89 -35.86
CA ILE A 33 19.58 42.49 -35.58
C ILE A 33 19.86 43.90 -35.03
N PRO A 34 19.35 44.93 -35.68
CA PRO A 34 19.50 46.31 -35.16
C PRO A 34 18.61 46.47 -33.92
N PHE A 35 19.19 46.35 -32.75
CA PHE A 35 18.52 46.65 -31.48
C PHE A 35 18.56 48.14 -31.18
N LYS A 36 17.55 48.87 -31.62
CA LYS A 36 17.17 50.16 -31.02
C LYS A 36 16.01 49.94 -30.06
N ASN A 37 16.28 50.16 -28.76
CA ASN A 37 15.37 50.35 -27.63
C ASN A 37 13.89 49.92 -27.85
N ARG A 38 13.55 48.64 -27.69
CA ARG A 38 12.14 48.20 -27.49
C ARG A 38 12.11 46.98 -26.59
N ASP A 39 11.29 47.07 -25.54
CA ASP A 39 11.01 45.96 -24.61
C ASP A 39 10.29 44.84 -25.41
N PRO A 40 10.74 43.55 -25.35
CA PRO A 40 10.10 42.43 -26.04
C PRO A 40 8.68 42.19 -25.59
N ASN A 41 8.24 42.69 -24.44
CA ASN A 41 6.85 42.65 -24.00
C ASN A 41 5.94 43.61 -24.79
N THR A 42 6.50 44.58 -25.51
CA THR A 42 5.75 45.54 -26.33
C THR A 42 5.79 45.26 -27.82
N ASN A 43 6.58 44.24 -28.26
CA ASN A 43 6.63 43.88 -29.69
C ASN A 43 6.33 42.38 -29.88
N PRO A 44 5.12 42.07 -30.41
CA PRO A 44 4.68 40.68 -30.60
C PRO A 44 5.56 39.87 -31.56
N PHE A 45 6.26 40.52 -32.51
CA PHE A 45 7.19 39.86 -33.44
C PHE A 45 8.46 39.34 -32.75
N ILE A 46 9.01 40.12 -31.83
CA ILE A 46 10.19 39.70 -31.03
C ILE A 46 9.79 38.60 -30.04
N ALA A 47 8.65 38.72 -29.41
CA ALA A 47 8.12 37.70 -28.50
C ALA A 47 7.89 36.35 -29.22
N SER A 48 7.29 36.37 -30.41
CA SER A 48 7.07 35.20 -31.26
C SER A 48 8.38 34.56 -31.72
N PHE A 49 9.37 35.35 -32.15
CA PHE A 49 10.68 34.87 -32.56
C PHE A 49 11.46 34.22 -31.41
N LEU A 50 11.43 34.82 -30.23
CA LEU A 50 12.08 34.26 -29.04
C LEU A 50 11.39 32.98 -28.55
N GLN A 51 10.07 32.89 -28.73
CA GLN A 51 9.29 31.71 -28.39
C GLN A 51 9.55 30.55 -29.35
N SER A 52 9.61 30.81 -30.66
CA SER A 52 9.88 29.80 -31.70
C SER A 52 11.31 29.21 -31.64
N LYS A 53 12.23 29.88 -30.97
CA LYS A 53 13.64 29.48 -30.83
C LYS A 53 14.02 29.02 -29.41
N GLY A 54 13.07 28.92 -28.46
CA GLY A 54 13.35 28.49 -27.10
C GLY A 54 14.21 29.49 -26.28
N LEU A 55 14.31 30.74 -26.71
CA LEU A 55 15.24 31.75 -26.15
C LEU A 55 14.61 32.67 -25.09
N LYS A 56 13.32 32.45 -24.71
CA LYS A 56 12.66 33.26 -23.66
C LYS A 56 13.40 33.20 -22.32
N SER A 57 13.90 32.02 -21.91
CA SER A 57 14.64 31.89 -20.66
C SER A 57 16.01 32.59 -20.71
N PHE A 58 16.62 32.64 -21.88
CA PHE A 58 17.88 33.32 -22.12
C PHE A 58 17.76 34.86 -21.90
N TRP A 59 16.67 35.44 -22.42
CA TRP A 59 16.42 36.88 -22.26
C TRP A 59 16.04 37.27 -20.83
N TYR A 60 15.25 36.45 -20.15
CA TYR A 60 14.89 36.65 -18.75
C TYR A 60 16.12 36.61 -17.81
N HIS A 61 17.06 35.71 -18.07
CA HIS A 61 18.32 35.63 -17.31
C HIS A 61 19.27 36.82 -17.54
N ILE A 62 19.36 37.31 -18.76
CA ILE A 62 20.18 38.51 -19.07
C ILE A 62 19.64 39.74 -18.34
N LYS A 63 18.30 39.92 -18.30
CA LYS A 63 17.66 41.04 -17.60
C LYS A 63 17.87 40.97 -16.08
N HIS A 64 17.89 39.79 -15.48
CA HIS A 64 18.13 39.62 -14.04
C HIS A 64 19.60 39.68 -13.60
N MET A 65 20.54 39.53 -14.52
CA MET A 65 21.98 39.65 -14.20
C MET A 65 22.50 41.09 -14.21
N GLN A 66 21.61 42.09 -14.36
CA GLN A 66 22.03 43.52 -14.48
C GLN A 66 23.15 43.74 -15.52
N ILE A 67 23.19 42.92 -16.57
CA ILE A 67 24.19 42.99 -17.61
C ILE A 67 23.82 44.15 -18.54
N ASP A 68 24.63 45.16 -18.53
CA ASP A 68 24.49 46.31 -19.43
C ASP A 68 24.92 45.91 -20.85
N LEU A 69 23.91 45.51 -21.65
CA LEU A 69 24.10 45.09 -23.04
C LEU A 69 24.70 46.22 -23.92
N GLU A 70 24.48 47.49 -23.59
CA GLU A 70 25.09 48.59 -24.30
C GLU A 70 26.59 48.64 -24.09
N LYS A 71 27.07 48.36 -22.87
CA LYS A 71 28.51 48.28 -22.60
C LYS A 71 29.15 47.11 -23.35
N ILE A 72 28.48 45.97 -23.44
CA ILE A 72 28.99 44.81 -24.18
C ILE A 72 29.07 45.10 -25.69
N ASN A 73 28.10 45.80 -26.23
CA ASN A 73 28.08 46.15 -27.66
C ASN A 73 29.15 47.17 -28.05
N LYS A 74 29.68 47.94 -27.08
CA LYS A 74 30.79 48.86 -27.26
C LYS A 74 32.18 48.21 -27.18
N LEU A 75 32.26 46.91 -26.81
CA LEU A 75 33.54 46.19 -26.74
C LEU A 75 34.09 45.85 -28.14
N PRO A 76 35.41 45.77 -28.31
CA PRO A 76 36.03 45.26 -29.53
C PRO A 76 35.46 43.87 -29.91
N PRO A 77 35.35 43.54 -31.21
CA PRO A 77 34.70 42.32 -31.69
C PRO A 77 35.27 41.02 -31.09
N ASP A 78 36.57 40.95 -30.91
CA ASP A 78 37.28 39.81 -30.30
C ASP A 78 37.01 39.68 -28.80
N VAL A 79 36.97 40.78 -28.07
CA VAL A 79 36.61 40.83 -26.63
C VAL A 79 35.15 40.46 -26.44
N ARG A 80 34.27 40.97 -27.29
CA ARG A 80 32.84 40.62 -27.30
C ARG A 80 32.62 39.14 -27.54
N LYS A 81 33.38 38.55 -28.49
CA LYS A 81 33.33 37.10 -28.76
C LYS A 81 33.76 36.27 -27.55
N LYS A 82 34.88 36.62 -26.91
CA LYS A 82 35.39 35.99 -25.68
C LYS A 82 34.37 36.10 -24.53
N TRP A 83 33.78 37.28 -24.35
CA TRP A 83 32.76 37.49 -23.32
C TRP A 83 31.53 36.62 -23.55
N LYS A 84 30.98 36.58 -24.79
CA LYS A 84 29.83 35.71 -25.13
C LYS A 84 30.14 34.23 -24.84
N ILE A 85 31.31 33.73 -25.21
CA ILE A 85 31.73 32.36 -24.93
C ILE A 85 31.79 32.10 -23.42
N ASN A 86 32.36 33.01 -22.62
CA ASN A 86 32.44 32.87 -21.18
C ASN A 86 31.09 32.95 -20.49
N ALA A 87 30.20 33.83 -20.96
CA ALA A 87 28.82 33.90 -20.46
C ALA A 87 28.04 32.59 -20.73
N ILE A 88 28.14 32.03 -21.94
CA ILE A 88 27.52 30.75 -22.29
C ILE A 88 28.09 29.61 -21.44
N LYS A 89 29.41 29.56 -21.24
CA LYS A 89 30.06 28.56 -20.36
C LYS A 89 29.58 28.69 -18.92
N SER A 90 29.49 29.92 -18.38
CA SER A 90 28.99 30.16 -17.02
C SER A 90 27.53 29.76 -16.85
N MET A 91 26.66 30.08 -17.83
CA MET A 91 25.26 29.69 -17.82
C MET A 91 25.11 28.16 -17.91
N ARG A 92 25.89 27.50 -18.77
CA ARG A 92 25.91 26.03 -18.87
C ARG A 92 26.31 25.41 -17.53
N LYS A 93 27.41 25.87 -16.91
CA LYS A 93 27.88 25.41 -15.60
C LYS A 93 26.83 25.61 -14.50
N LYS A 94 26.14 26.76 -14.49
CA LYS A 94 25.03 27.02 -13.55
C LYS A 94 23.87 26.07 -13.75
N LYS A 95 23.45 25.84 -15.00
CA LYS A 95 22.39 24.89 -15.34
C LYS A 95 22.77 23.47 -14.94
N GLU A 96 23.98 23.01 -15.24
CA GLU A 96 24.50 21.71 -14.84
C GLU A 96 24.51 21.56 -13.30
N SER A 97 24.95 22.61 -12.57
CA SER A 97 24.90 22.62 -11.10
C SER A 97 23.48 22.50 -10.57
N GLN A 98 22.50 23.17 -11.16
CA GLN A 98 21.09 23.06 -10.78
C GLN A 98 20.52 21.66 -11.04
N ILE A 99 20.88 21.05 -12.18
CA ILE A 99 20.47 19.67 -12.52
C ILE A 99 21.06 18.67 -11.52
N LYS A 100 22.33 18.83 -11.15
CA LYS A 100 22.99 17.95 -10.17
C LYS A 100 22.42 18.09 -8.76
N SER A 101 22.10 19.31 -8.33
CA SER A 101 21.69 19.60 -6.96
C SER A 101 20.20 19.36 -6.67
N ASP A 102 19.37 19.25 -7.69
CA ASP A 102 17.92 19.11 -7.55
C ASP A 102 17.38 17.95 -8.38
N PHE A 103 16.69 17.03 -7.72
CA PHE A 103 16.18 15.82 -8.34
C PHE A 103 15.16 16.10 -9.46
N LEU A 104 14.25 17.05 -9.27
CA LEU A 104 13.25 17.36 -10.30
C LEU A 104 13.87 17.96 -11.56
N ASN A 105 14.90 18.80 -11.40
CA ASN A 105 15.65 19.32 -12.53
C ASN A 105 16.43 18.21 -13.26
N PHE A 106 16.94 17.22 -12.54
CA PHE A 106 17.54 16.03 -13.13
C PHE A 106 16.52 15.22 -13.92
N VAL A 107 15.32 14.96 -13.35
CA VAL A 107 14.23 14.26 -14.04
C VAL A 107 13.89 14.95 -15.35
N LYS A 108 13.65 16.27 -15.33
CA LYS A 108 13.31 17.07 -16.53
C LYS A 108 14.41 17.09 -17.58
N HIS A 109 15.65 16.91 -17.16
CA HIS A 109 16.78 16.84 -18.08
C HIS A 109 16.86 15.48 -18.77
N ILE A 110 16.71 14.38 -18.00
CA ILE A 110 16.81 13.01 -18.52
C ILE A 110 15.53 12.58 -19.27
N TRP A 111 14.39 13.14 -18.89
CA TRP A 111 13.09 12.79 -19.46
C TRP A 111 12.37 14.05 -20.00
N PRO A 112 12.66 14.45 -21.26
CA PRO A 112 12.10 15.69 -21.84
C PRO A 112 10.57 15.70 -21.98
N GLU A 113 9.94 14.54 -22.20
CA GLU A 113 8.49 14.40 -22.32
C GLU A 113 7.78 14.23 -20.97
N PHE A 114 8.50 14.39 -19.86
CA PHE A 114 7.94 14.25 -18.53
C PHE A 114 6.81 15.26 -18.27
N ILE A 115 5.62 14.74 -17.94
CA ILE A 115 4.47 15.53 -17.56
C ILE A 115 4.51 15.72 -16.05
N GLU A 116 4.81 16.93 -15.61
CA GLU A 116 4.94 17.26 -14.19
C GLU A 116 3.57 17.43 -13.53
N GLY A 117 3.30 16.66 -12.48
CA GLY A 117 2.15 16.82 -11.60
C GLY A 117 2.52 17.38 -10.22
N TYR A 118 1.53 17.69 -9.42
CA TYR A 118 1.69 18.20 -8.05
C TYR A 118 2.50 17.25 -7.15
N HIS A 119 2.18 15.96 -7.18
CA HIS A 119 2.85 14.92 -6.39
C HIS A 119 4.33 14.79 -6.73
N HIS A 120 4.71 14.96 -7.99
CA HIS A 120 6.11 14.91 -8.41
C HIS A 120 7.01 15.94 -7.72
N ARG A 121 6.49 17.17 -7.53
CA ARG A 121 7.22 18.24 -6.81
C ARG A 121 7.45 17.89 -5.36
N ILE A 122 6.46 17.30 -4.70
CA ILE A 122 6.57 16.90 -3.29
C ILE A 122 7.55 15.74 -3.15
N ILE A 123 7.44 14.70 -3.98
CA ILE A 123 8.36 13.54 -3.97
C ILE A 123 9.79 14.01 -4.23
N ALA A 124 9.99 14.83 -5.25
CA ALA A 124 11.31 15.36 -5.57
C ALA A 124 11.93 16.13 -4.41
N LYS A 125 11.16 16.95 -3.72
CA LYS A 125 11.61 17.65 -2.50
C LYS A 125 12.01 16.65 -1.40
N LYS A 126 11.23 15.59 -1.18
CA LYS A 126 11.57 14.55 -0.21
C LYS A 126 12.82 13.76 -0.61
N PHE A 127 13.03 13.52 -1.89
CA PHE A 127 14.26 12.89 -2.38
C PHE A 127 15.48 13.82 -2.23
N ASN A 128 15.34 15.13 -2.42
CA ASN A 128 16.37 16.11 -2.09
C ASN A 128 16.70 16.11 -0.58
N ASP A 129 15.68 16.07 0.28
CA ASP A 129 15.85 16.01 1.73
C ASP A 129 16.51 14.68 2.17
N LEU A 130 16.17 13.56 1.52
CA LEU A 130 16.81 12.25 1.72
C LEU A 130 18.29 12.27 1.30
N ALA A 131 18.59 12.80 0.12
CA ALA A 131 19.96 12.87 -0.40
C ALA A 131 20.86 13.74 0.47
N SER A 132 20.33 14.86 0.99
CA SER A 132 21.03 15.74 1.93
C SER A 132 21.16 15.18 3.35
N GLY A 133 20.41 14.13 3.69
CA GLY A 133 20.41 13.50 5.02
C GLY A 133 19.55 14.19 6.06
N LYS A 134 18.65 15.10 5.67
CA LYS A 134 17.62 15.67 6.56
C LYS A 134 16.62 14.62 7.02
N ILE A 135 16.28 13.68 6.14
CA ILE A 135 15.49 12.49 6.45
C ILE A 135 16.27 11.25 6.04
N ASN A 136 16.05 10.13 6.72
CA ASN A 136 16.71 8.87 6.41
C ASN A 136 15.73 7.72 6.12
N ARG A 137 14.45 7.90 6.40
CA ARG A 137 13.39 6.92 6.20
C ARG A 137 12.22 7.60 5.51
N LEU A 138 11.86 7.13 4.34
CA LEU A 138 10.79 7.70 3.54
C LEU A 138 9.86 6.61 3.04
N ILE A 139 8.56 6.78 3.28
CA ILE A 139 7.49 6.00 2.68
C ILE A 139 6.73 6.91 1.71
N VAL A 140 6.52 6.44 0.47
CA VAL A 140 5.68 7.10 -0.52
C VAL A 140 4.61 6.12 -0.99
N ASN A 141 3.37 6.38 -0.60
CA ASN A 141 2.22 5.61 -1.06
C ASN A 141 1.50 6.40 -2.15
N MET A 142 1.25 5.76 -3.28
CA MET A 142 0.57 6.41 -4.40
C MET A 142 -0.03 5.39 -5.38
N PRO A 143 -1.02 5.81 -6.19
CA PRO A 143 -1.74 4.91 -7.06
C PRO A 143 -0.85 4.26 -8.13
N PRO A 144 -1.32 3.18 -8.76
CA PRO A 144 -0.68 2.62 -9.95
C PRO A 144 -0.55 3.68 -11.05
N ARG A 145 0.47 3.55 -11.90
CA ARG A 145 0.70 4.43 -13.06
C ARG A 145 0.95 5.92 -12.75
N HIS A 146 1.30 6.26 -11.52
CA HIS A 146 1.66 7.63 -11.13
C HIS A 146 3.18 7.84 -11.01
N THR A 147 3.98 7.08 -11.76
CA THR A 147 5.45 7.20 -11.91
C THR A 147 6.30 6.87 -10.68
N LYS A 148 5.74 6.25 -9.61
CA LYS A 148 6.48 5.93 -8.38
C LYS A 148 7.79 5.17 -8.64
N SER A 149 7.72 4.09 -9.44
CA SER A 149 8.87 3.25 -9.75
C SER A 149 9.89 3.95 -10.65
N GLU A 150 9.42 4.78 -11.62
CA GLU A 150 10.32 5.57 -12.46
C GLU A 150 11.14 6.56 -11.63
N PHE A 151 10.52 7.18 -10.64
CA PHE A 151 11.18 8.12 -9.75
C PHE A 151 12.10 7.42 -8.77
N ALA A 152 11.61 6.40 -8.04
CA ALA A 152 12.34 5.78 -6.94
C ALA A 152 13.34 4.71 -7.41
N SER A 153 12.97 3.86 -8.38
CA SER A 153 13.75 2.68 -8.75
C SER A 153 14.64 2.88 -9.97
N PHE A 154 14.41 3.94 -10.74
CA PHE A 154 15.20 4.26 -11.93
C PHE A 154 15.99 5.57 -11.78
N LEU A 155 15.30 6.70 -11.58
CA LEU A 155 15.95 8.02 -11.63
C LEU A 155 16.68 8.37 -10.32
N LEU A 156 16.10 8.03 -9.16
CA LEU A 156 16.73 8.32 -7.86
C LEU A 156 18.09 7.64 -7.68
N PRO A 157 18.25 6.32 -7.93
CA PRO A 157 19.55 5.68 -7.79
C PRO A 157 20.61 6.27 -8.74
N ALA A 158 20.23 6.59 -9.99
CA ALA A 158 21.13 7.23 -10.93
C ALA A 158 21.57 8.62 -10.43
N TRP A 159 20.62 9.47 -10.04
CA TRP A 159 20.91 10.81 -9.54
C TRP A 159 21.76 10.82 -8.26
N MET A 160 21.43 9.95 -7.31
CA MET A 160 22.18 9.85 -6.07
C MET A 160 23.59 9.32 -6.28
N MET A 161 23.78 8.34 -7.17
CA MET A 161 25.08 7.78 -7.50
C MET A 161 25.94 8.82 -8.25
N GLY A 162 25.34 9.62 -9.13
CA GLY A 162 26.01 10.74 -9.79
C GLY A 162 26.58 11.77 -8.81
N ASN A 163 25.84 12.05 -7.75
CA ASN A 163 26.27 12.98 -6.70
C ASN A 163 27.17 12.34 -5.61
N LYS A 164 27.08 11.01 -5.43
CA LYS A 164 27.84 10.22 -4.45
C LYS A 164 28.40 8.97 -5.13
N PRO A 165 29.53 9.08 -5.84
CA PRO A 165 30.06 8.03 -6.71
C PRO A 165 30.32 6.67 -6.05
N LYS A 166 30.55 6.65 -4.74
CA LYS A 166 30.83 5.43 -3.95
C LYS A 166 29.58 4.84 -3.29
N LEU A 167 28.39 5.33 -3.67
CA LEU A 167 27.13 4.91 -3.06
C LEU A 167 26.84 3.41 -3.36
N LYS A 168 26.49 2.65 -2.32
CA LYS A 168 26.09 1.26 -2.44
C LYS A 168 24.57 1.15 -2.29
N ILE A 169 23.92 0.59 -3.31
CA ILE A 169 22.47 0.53 -3.43
C ILE A 169 21.98 -0.91 -3.44
N ILE A 170 21.00 -1.21 -2.59
CA ILE A 170 20.16 -2.40 -2.71
C ILE A 170 18.80 -1.94 -3.23
N GLN A 171 18.39 -2.52 -4.36
CA GLN A 171 17.08 -2.30 -4.97
C GLN A 171 16.24 -3.57 -4.85
N ALA A 172 15.10 -3.49 -4.19
CA ALA A 172 14.20 -4.61 -3.98
C ALA A 172 12.82 -4.34 -4.62
N THR A 173 12.23 -5.36 -5.20
CA THR A 173 10.84 -5.38 -5.69
C THR A 173 10.21 -6.73 -5.34
N HIS A 174 8.90 -6.92 -5.54
CA HIS A 174 8.24 -8.20 -5.25
C HIS A 174 8.86 -9.38 -6.02
N THR A 175 9.39 -9.18 -7.23
CA THR A 175 10.14 -10.21 -7.97
C THR A 175 11.56 -9.78 -8.30
N ALA A 176 12.49 -10.74 -8.34
CA ALA A 176 13.87 -10.49 -8.75
C ALA A 176 13.96 -9.99 -10.20
N GLU A 177 13.08 -10.47 -11.09
CA GLU A 177 13.04 -10.07 -12.49
C GLU A 177 12.75 -8.57 -12.66
N LEU A 178 11.76 -8.05 -11.93
CA LEU A 178 11.42 -6.64 -11.94
C LEU A 178 12.57 -5.78 -11.38
N ALA A 179 13.21 -6.21 -10.29
CA ALA A 179 14.38 -5.54 -9.73
C ALA A 179 15.54 -5.47 -10.75
N VAL A 180 15.82 -6.58 -11.44
CA VAL A 180 16.84 -6.65 -12.50
C VAL A 180 16.49 -5.76 -13.68
N ARG A 181 15.21 -5.64 -14.05
CA ARG A 181 14.75 -4.71 -15.10
C ARG A 181 15.10 -3.26 -14.76
N PHE A 182 14.84 -2.81 -13.52
CA PHE A 182 15.23 -1.48 -13.07
C PHE A 182 16.75 -1.32 -13.00
N GLY A 183 17.46 -2.35 -12.54
CA GLY A 183 18.92 -2.36 -12.55
C GLY A 183 19.52 -2.16 -13.93
N ARG A 184 18.97 -2.84 -14.94
CA ARG A 184 19.36 -2.66 -16.35
C ARG A 184 19.06 -1.25 -16.85
N LYS A 185 17.88 -0.72 -16.51
CA LYS A 185 17.46 0.62 -16.93
C LYS A 185 18.39 1.70 -16.33
N THR A 186 18.68 1.60 -15.05
CA THR A 186 19.61 2.51 -14.34
C THR A 186 21.03 2.40 -14.89
N LYS A 187 21.51 1.17 -15.13
CA LYS A 187 22.80 0.90 -15.74
C LYS A 187 22.95 1.59 -17.12
N ASN A 188 21.93 1.40 -17.98
CA ASN A 188 21.93 1.99 -19.32
C ASN A 188 21.93 3.53 -19.27
N LEU A 189 21.24 4.12 -18.30
CA LEU A 189 21.27 5.57 -18.10
C LEU A 189 22.67 6.05 -17.70
N ILE A 190 23.32 5.40 -16.74
CA ILE A 190 24.69 5.75 -16.30
C ILE A 190 25.70 5.61 -17.45
N ASP A 191 25.46 4.69 -18.37
CA ASP A 191 26.34 4.49 -19.52
C ASP A 191 26.04 5.44 -20.70
N SER A 192 24.96 6.21 -20.65
CA SER A 192 24.60 7.17 -21.70
C SER A 192 25.52 8.38 -21.73
N GLU A 193 25.76 8.95 -22.91
CA GLU A 193 26.54 10.18 -23.07
C GLU A 193 25.90 11.37 -22.31
N GLU A 194 24.58 11.46 -22.31
CA GLU A 194 23.85 12.50 -21.62
C GLU A 194 24.10 12.49 -20.09
N TYR A 195 24.20 11.32 -19.48
CA TYR A 195 24.53 11.19 -18.06
C TYR A 195 26.00 11.45 -17.80
N LYS A 196 26.91 10.96 -18.66
CA LYS A 196 28.36 11.19 -18.58
C LYS A 196 28.73 12.67 -18.76
N ASP A 197 27.96 13.41 -19.57
CA ASP A 197 28.10 14.88 -19.68
C ASP A 197 27.81 15.62 -18.36
N LEU A 198 26.94 15.05 -17.50
CA LEU A 198 26.61 15.60 -16.20
C LEU A 198 27.56 15.11 -15.10
N PHE A 199 27.80 13.81 -15.03
CA PHE A 199 28.53 13.18 -13.92
C PHE A 199 29.78 12.47 -14.44
N ASP A 200 30.88 12.67 -13.73
CA ASP A 200 32.15 12.00 -14.04
C ASP A 200 32.17 10.56 -13.46
N ILE A 201 31.25 9.74 -13.95
CA ILE A 201 31.08 8.35 -13.54
C ILE A 201 30.86 7.50 -14.79
N SER A 202 31.46 6.33 -14.82
CA SER A 202 31.26 5.29 -15.82
C SER A 202 31.09 3.91 -15.16
N LEU A 203 30.61 2.95 -15.91
CA LEU A 203 30.55 1.57 -15.46
C LEU A 203 31.96 0.96 -15.43
N GLN A 204 32.20 0.05 -14.49
CA GLN A 204 33.41 -0.78 -14.48
C GLN A 204 33.38 -1.74 -15.67
N GLN A 205 34.52 -1.92 -16.35
CA GLN A 205 34.60 -2.61 -17.66
C GLN A 205 34.12 -4.06 -17.65
N ASP A 206 34.29 -4.76 -16.55
CA ASP A 206 33.88 -6.16 -16.35
C ASP A 206 32.46 -6.29 -15.74
N SER A 207 31.81 -5.20 -15.44
CA SER A 207 30.49 -5.16 -14.80
C SER A 207 29.34 -5.34 -15.80
N LYS A 208 29.11 -6.58 -16.28
CA LYS A 208 28.17 -6.88 -17.37
C LYS A 208 26.75 -7.24 -16.91
N ALA A 209 26.56 -7.75 -15.70
CA ALA A 209 25.25 -8.22 -15.22
C ALA A 209 24.24 -7.07 -15.07
N ALA A 210 22.97 -7.32 -15.41
CA ALA A 210 21.92 -6.31 -15.36
C ALA A 210 21.47 -5.99 -13.93
N GLY A 211 21.44 -7.00 -13.08
CA GLY A 211 20.99 -6.87 -11.67
C GLY A 211 22.13 -6.61 -10.68
N ARG A 212 23.39 -6.66 -11.15
CA ARG A 212 24.55 -6.41 -10.29
C ARG A 212 25.66 -5.77 -11.10
N TRP A 213 26.01 -4.56 -10.74
CA TRP A 213 27.06 -3.82 -11.44
C TRP A 213 27.72 -2.80 -10.53
N GLU A 214 28.90 -2.37 -10.93
CA GLU A 214 29.75 -1.45 -10.20
C GLU A 214 30.18 -0.29 -11.08
N THR A 215 30.47 0.85 -10.46
CA THR A 215 31.04 2.01 -11.15
C THR A 215 32.55 2.04 -11.01
N ASN A 216 33.22 2.76 -11.92
CA ASN A 216 34.67 3.00 -11.90
C ASN A 216 35.18 3.71 -10.62
N GLN A 217 34.26 4.25 -9.79
CA GLN A 217 34.60 4.94 -8.54
C GLN A 217 34.18 4.15 -7.29
N GLY A 218 33.77 2.89 -7.42
CA GLY A 218 33.44 1.98 -6.33
C GLY A 218 32.01 2.09 -5.80
N GLY A 219 31.10 2.66 -6.59
CA GLY A 219 29.66 2.56 -6.34
C GLY A 219 29.15 1.17 -6.74
N GLU A 220 28.20 0.65 -5.99
CA GLU A 220 27.64 -0.69 -6.20
C GLU A 220 26.10 -0.63 -6.33
N TYR A 221 25.56 -1.40 -7.25
CA TYR A 221 24.13 -1.61 -7.38
C TYR A 221 23.81 -3.10 -7.35
N PHE A 222 22.84 -3.47 -6.53
CA PHE A 222 22.36 -4.84 -6.38
C PHE A 222 20.85 -4.92 -6.39
N ALA A 223 20.30 -5.64 -7.36
CA ALA A 223 18.88 -5.91 -7.52
C ALA A 223 18.49 -7.25 -6.87
N VAL A 224 17.39 -7.28 -6.14
CA VAL A 224 16.90 -8.47 -5.43
C VAL A 224 15.37 -8.48 -5.42
N GLY A 225 14.77 -9.68 -5.41
CA GLY A 225 13.33 -9.84 -5.10
C GLY A 225 13.10 -9.87 -3.59
N VAL A 226 11.89 -9.53 -3.15
CA VAL A 226 11.45 -9.81 -1.78
C VAL A 226 11.66 -11.31 -1.49
N GLU A 227 12.01 -11.68 -0.26
CA GLU A 227 12.48 -12.99 0.16
C GLU A 227 13.84 -13.43 -0.43
N GLY A 228 14.43 -12.65 -1.35
CA GLY A 228 15.75 -12.94 -1.90
C GLY A 228 16.91 -12.67 -0.93
N ALA A 229 18.00 -13.41 -1.11
CA ALA A 229 19.17 -13.31 -0.24
C ALA A 229 19.98 -12.03 -0.48
N VAL A 230 20.25 -11.28 0.58
CA VAL A 230 21.09 -10.07 0.58
C VAL A 230 22.38 -10.23 1.40
N THR A 231 22.75 -11.46 1.72
CA THR A 231 23.88 -11.79 2.59
C THR A 231 25.22 -11.29 2.01
N GLY A 232 26.10 -10.79 2.86
CA GLY A 232 27.45 -10.34 2.49
C GLY A 232 27.51 -8.97 1.79
N ARG A 233 26.42 -8.18 1.79
CA ARG A 233 26.37 -6.86 1.13
C ARG A 233 26.02 -5.76 2.11
N GLY A 234 26.80 -4.67 2.10
CA GLY A 234 26.44 -3.42 2.78
C GLY A 234 25.72 -2.47 1.83
N ALA A 235 24.83 -1.63 2.35
CA ALA A 235 24.17 -0.60 1.56
C ALA A 235 24.07 0.73 2.29
N ASP A 236 24.21 1.83 1.51
CA ASP A 236 24.00 3.20 1.93
C ASP A 236 22.58 3.68 1.59
N LEU A 237 21.95 3.00 0.61
CA LEU A 237 20.59 3.24 0.17
C LEU A 237 19.89 1.90 -0.10
N LEU A 238 18.77 1.69 0.57
CA LEU A 238 17.82 0.62 0.30
C LEU A 238 16.58 1.24 -0.36
N ILE A 239 16.23 0.74 -1.52
CA ILE A 239 14.98 1.09 -2.20
C ILE A 239 14.11 -0.16 -2.24
N ILE A 240 12.88 -0.06 -1.77
CA ILE A 240 11.87 -1.11 -1.83
C ILE A 240 10.71 -0.56 -2.66
N ASP A 241 10.42 -1.19 -3.77
CA ASP A 241 9.41 -0.75 -4.73
C ASP A 241 8.39 -1.85 -4.96
N ASP A 242 7.13 -1.54 -4.63
CA ASP A 242 5.99 -2.46 -4.72
C ASP A 242 6.37 -3.87 -4.20
N PRO A 243 6.61 -4.04 -2.88
CA PRO A 243 7.04 -5.31 -2.30
C PRO A 243 5.98 -6.39 -2.33
N HIS A 244 4.74 -6.06 -2.67
CA HIS A 244 3.58 -6.94 -2.71
C HIS A 244 2.99 -7.02 -4.11
N SER A 245 2.46 -8.21 -4.44
CA SER A 245 1.77 -8.50 -5.70
C SER A 245 0.27 -8.67 -5.49
N GLU A 246 -0.48 -8.74 -6.60
CA GLU A 246 -1.90 -9.08 -6.57
C GLU A 246 -2.16 -10.48 -6.00
N GLN A 247 -1.22 -11.41 -6.21
CA GLN A 247 -1.29 -12.77 -5.67
C GLN A 247 -1.13 -12.77 -4.15
N ASP A 248 -0.24 -11.92 -3.61
CA ASP A 248 -0.07 -11.75 -2.17
C ASP A 248 -1.35 -11.22 -1.52
N ALA A 249 -2.03 -10.29 -2.19
CA ALA A 249 -3.30 -9.75 -1.72
C ALA A 249 -4.43 -10.79 -1.71
N GLN A 250 -4.34 -11.83 -2.54
CA GLN A 250 -5.29 -12.94 -2.58
C GLN A 250 -4.92 -14.09 -1.64
N SER A 251 -3.72 -14.04 -1.04
CA SER A 251 -3.27 -15.09 -0.13
C SER A 251 -4.13 -15.12 1.12
N LYS A 252 -4.68 -16.29 1.43
CA LYS A 252 -5.41 -16.51 2.67
C LYS A 252 -4.52 -16.16 3.86
N GLU A 253 -5.06 -15.45 4.85
CA GLU A 253 -4.42 -15.11 6.14
C GLU A 253 -3.35 -14.00 6.13
N GLY A 254 -3.05 -13.37 4.98
CA GLY A 254 -2.09 -12.26 4.92
C GLY A 254 -0.62 -12.66 5.16
N ARG A 255 -0.30 -13.95 5.16
CA ARG A 255 1.07 -14.48 5.40
C ARG A 255 2.13 -13.91 4.47
N ALA A 256 1.77 -13.53 3.25
CA ALA A 256 2.69 -12.91 2.32
C ALA A 256 3.19 -11.55 2.82
N TYR A 257 2.32 -10.78 3.48
CA TYR A 257 2.69 -9.49 4.08
C TYR A 257 3.65 -9.67 5.25
N ASP A 258 3.41 -10.67 6.10
CA ASP A 258 4.28 -10.98 7.24
C ASP A 258 5.66 -11.45 6.79
N LYS A 259 5.73 -12.29 5.75
CA LYS A 259 7.00 -12.73 5.15
C LYS A 259 7.80 -11.57 4.56
N ALA A 260 7.15 -10.63 3.88
CA ALA A 260 7.82 -9.44 3.35
C ALA A 260 8.41 -8.57 4.48
N TYR A 261 7.69 -8.44 5.59
CA TYR A 261 8.16 -7.70 6.76
C TYR A 261 9.30 -8.42 7.47
N GLU A 262 9.19 -9.74 7.68
CA GLU A 262 10.26 -10.56 8.25
C GLU A 262 11.53 -10.49 7.38
N TRP A 263 11.39 -10.67 6.07
CA TRP A 263 12.51 -10.51 5.14
C TRP A 263 13.15 -9.12 5.26
N TYR A 264 12.34 -8.06 5.36
CA TYR A 264 12.86 -6.71 5.56
C TYR A 264 13.70 -6.63 6.83
N GLN A 265 13.21 -7.16 7.96
CA GLN A 265 13.87 -7.08 9.26
C GLN A 265 15.18 -7.88 9.32
N VAL A 266 15.15 -9.13 8.88
CA VAL A 266 16.30 -10.05 9.01
C VAL A 266 17.30 -9.94 7.86
N GLY A 267 16.85 -9.48 6.70
CA GLY A 267 17.65 -9.34 5.47
C GLY A 267 18.21 -7.93 5.29
N PRO A 268 17.60 -7.11 4.43
CA PRO A 268 18.16 -5.84 3.97
C PRO A 268 18.34 -4.82 5.10
N ARG A 269 17.46 -4.77 6.10
CA ARG A 269 17.59 -3.81 7.22
C ARG A 269 18.89 -4.01 7.99
N GLN A 270 19.34 -5.26 8.15
CA GLN A 270 20.59 -5.61 8.84
C GLN A 270 21.86 -5.34 8.00
N ARG A 271 21.70 -5.00 6.73
CA ARG A 271 22.81 -4.73 5.79
C ARG A 271 23.11 -3.25 5.61
N LEU A 272 22.34 -2.40 6.28
CA LEU A 272 22.48 -0.97 6.13
C LEU A 272 23.68 -0.43 6.91
N GLN A 273 24.45 0.42 6.26
CA GLN A 273 25.53 1.17 6.89
C GLN A 273 24.96 2.21 7.88
N PRO A 274 25.75 2.69 8.86
CA PRO A 274 25.32 3.78 9.71
C PRO A 274 24.88 4.99 8.89
N LYS A 275 23.73 5.60 9.24
CA LYS A 275 23.09 6.71 8.51
C LYS A 275 22.60 6.37 7.08
N ALA A 276 22.57 5.10 6.72
CA ALA A 276 21.98 4.66 5.46
C ALA A 276 20.50 5.06 5.37
N LYS A 277 20.03 5.19 4.14
CA LYS A 277 18.69 5.64 3.82
C LYS A 277 17.81 4.51 3.36
N ILE A 278 16.52 4.59 3.68
CA ILE A 278 15.53 3.66 3.16
C ILE A 278 14.41 4.46 2.47
N VAL A 279 14.07 4.04 1.27
CA VAL A 279 12.91 4.52 0.51
C VAL A 279 12.00 3.32 0.25
N LEU A 280 10.79 3.38 0.76
CA LEU A 280 9.72 2.47 0.39
C LEU A 280 8.74 3.25 -0.51
N VAL A 281 8.53 2.77 -1.72
CA VAL A 281 7.46 3.28 -2.58
C VAL A 281 6.54 2.13 -2.93
N MET A 282 5.25 2.32 -2.72
CA MET A 282 4.29 1.26 -3.03
C MET A 282 2.87 1.79 -3.23
N THR A 283 2.07 0.97 -3.86
CA THR A 283 0.62 1.06 -3.80
C THR A 283 0.14 0.35 -2.53
N ARG A 284 -0.83 0.91 -1.81
CA ARG A 284 -1.42 0.25 -0.64
C ARG A 284 -2.29 -0.93 -1.07
N TRP A 285 -2.23 -2.00 -0.30
CA TRP A 285 -2.99 -3.23 -0.55
C TRP A 285 -3.88 -3.62 0.63
N SER A 286 -3.36 -3.50 1.85
CA SER A 286 -3.99 -4.00 3.06
C SER A 286 -3.57 -3.19 4.28
N LYS A 287 -4.34 -3.28 5.35
CA LYS A 287 -3.93 -2.83 6.69
C LYS A 287 -2.75 -3.64 7.27
N LYS A 288 -2.37 -4.75 6.62
CA LYS A 288 -1.21 -5.61 6.98
C LYS A 288 -0.02 -5.45 6.03
N ASP A 289 -0.10 -4.59 5.01
CA ASP A 289 1.00 -4.40 4.05
C ASP A 289 2.26 -3.83 4.72
N LEU A 290 3.39 -3.84 4.00
CA LEU A 290 4.67 -3.42 4.56
C LEU A 290 4.63 -1.99 5.13
N THR A 291 3.92 -1.06 4.49
CA THR A 291 3.72 0.29 5.04
C THR A 291 3.07 0.24 6.42
N ALA A 292 1.97 -0.50 6.55
CA ALA A 292 1.23 -0.59 7.82
C ALA A 292 2.10 -1.22 8.93
N GLN A 293 2.84 -2.29 8.64
CA GLN A 293 3.70 -2.95 9.61
C GLN A 293 4.86 -2.06 10.08
N LEU A 294 5.49 -1.32 9.15
CA LEU A 294 6.55 -0.36 9.51
C LEU A 294 6.05 0.77 10.39
N LEU A 295 4.85 1.29 10.10
CA LEU A 295 4.23 2.35 10.91
C LEU A 295 3.77 1.82 12.27
N LYS A 296 3.24 0.60 12.34
CA LYS A 296 2.93 -0.09 13.59
C LYS A 296 4.18 -0.22 14.47
N ALA A 297 5.27 -0.73 13.93
CA ALA A 297 6.55 -0.85 14.65
C ALA A 297 7.08 0.52 15.13
N GLN A 298 6.86 1.59 14.35
CA GLN A 298 7.20 2.95 14.78
C GLN A 298 6.37 3.44 15.97
N MET A 299 5.09 3.05 16.05
CA MET A 299 4.20 3.41 17.16
C MET A 299 4.58 2.65 18.43
N GLU A 300 4.92 1.37 18.31
CA GLU A 300 5.27 0.48 19.43
C GLU A 300 6.65 0.79 20.04
N SER A 301 7.55 1.44 19.30
CA SER A 301 8.91 1.72 19.78
C SER A 301 9.30 3.18 19.66
N THR A 302 9.67 3.80 20.78
CA THR A 302 10.21 5.16 20.82
C THR A 302 11.63 5.25 20.23
N LYS A 303 12.38 4.14 20.17
CA LYS A 303 13.76 4.04 19.70
C LYS A 303 13.88 3.51 18.26
N GLY A 304 12.76 3.10 17.65
CA GLY A 304 12.72 2.55 16.29
C GLY A 304 12.97 3.59 15.20
N ASP A 305 13.01 3.09 13.95
CA ASP A 305 13.09 3.97 12.77
C ASP A 305 11.90 4.95 12.74
N ARG A 306 12.17 6.21 12.40
CA ARG A 306 11.15 7.25 12.23
C ARG A 306 10.95 7.52 10.76
N TRP A 307 9.75 7.24 10.28
CA TRP A 307 9.39 7.34 8.89
C TRP A 307 8.72 8.67 8.57
N GLU A 308 9.23 9.35 7.59
CA GLU A 308 8.51 10.39 6.88
C GLU A 308 7.57 9.73 5.89
N VAL A 309 6.27 10.04 5.95
CA VAL A 309 5.25 9.42 5.12
C VAL A 309 4.66 10.46 4.18
N VAL A 310 4.61 10.13 2.91
CA VAL A 310 3.93 10.92 1.88
C VAL A 310 2.91 10.01 1.19
N GLU A 311 1.66 10.42 1.20
CA GLU A 311 0.56 9.64 0.65
C GLU A 311 -0.26 10.48 -0.32
N PHE A 312 -0.52 9.92 -1.50
CA PHE A 312 -1.27 10.58 -2.56
C PHE A 312 -2.45 9.72 -2.99
N PRO A 313 -3.68 10.07 -2.65
CA PRO A 313 -4.85 9.47 -3.27
C PRO A 313 -4.98 9.94 -4.72
N ALA A 314 -5.53 9.11 -5.60
CA ALA A 314 -5.78 9.49 -7.00
C ALA A 314 -6.71 10.70 -7.12
N ILE A 315 -7.71 10.78 -6.24
CA ILE A 315 -8.60 11.93 -6.09
C ILE A 315 -8.35 12.55 -4.73
N MET A 316 -7.89 13.78 -4.73
CA MET A 316 -7.60 14.56 -3.52
C MET A 316 -8.90 14.88 -2.74
N PRO A 317 -8.82 15.21 -1.43
CA PRO A 317 -10.00 15.66 -0.66
C PRO A 317 -10.75 16.84 -1.28
N SER A 318 -10.07 17.61 -2.14
CA SER A 318 -10.68 18.69 -2.92
C SER A 318 -11.57 18.22 -4.08
N GLY A 319 -11.69 16.91 -4.31
CA GLY A 319 -12.39 16.32 -5.46
C GLY A 319 -11.61 16.37 -6.77
N LYS A 320 -10.39 16.90 -6.79
CA LYS A 320 -9.55 16.99 -8.00
C LYS A 320 -8.57 15.83 -8.09
N PRO A 321 -8.28 15.33 -9.31
CA PRO A 321 -7.20 14.37 -9.50
C PRO A 321 -5.86 14.91 -8.96
N VAL A 322 -5.02 14.03 -8.43
CA VAL A 322 -3.65 14.39 -7.98
C VAL A 322 -2.75 14.75 -9.16
N TRP A 323 -3.06 14.24 -10.35
CA TRP A 323 -2.33 14.46 -11.60
C TRP A 323 -3.28 14.72 -12.78
N PRO A 324 -3.98 15.87 -12.79
CA PRO A 324 -5.01 16.17 -13.81
C PRO A 324 -4.43 16.31 -15.21
N GLU A 325 -3.12 16.56 -15.36
CA GLU A 325 -2.46 16.66 -16.66
C GLU A 325 -2.30 15.31 -17.38
N PHE A 326 -2.48 14.19 -16.67
CA PHE A 326 -2.34 12.83 -17.18
C PHE A 326 -3.56 11.95 -16.91
N TRP A 327 -4.15 12.07 -15.70
CA TRP A 327 -5.37 11.39 -15.27
C TRP A 327 -6.45 12.44 -15.04
N ASP A 328 -7.39 12.57 -15.95
CA ASP A 328 -8.58 13.39 -15.71
C ASP A 328 -9.61 12.65 -14.85
N LEU A 329 -10.64 13.35 -14.40
CA LEU A 329 -11.63 12.78 -13.50
C LEU A 329 -12.46 11.70 -14.18
N GLU A 330 -12.75 11.85 -15.48
CA GLU A 330 -13.54 10.89 -16.25
C GLU A 330 -12.83 9.54 -16.36
N GLU A 331 -11.53 9.54 -16.67
CA GLU A 331 -10.72 8.32 -16.71
C GLU A 331 -10.59 7.66 -15.31
N LEU A 332 -10.48 8.45 -14.25
CA LEU A 332 -10.45 7.92 -12.89
C LEU A 332 -11.79 7.29 -12.49
N GLU A 333 -12.93 7.86 -12.88
CA GLU A 333 -14.24 7.26 -12.62
C GLU A 333 -14.45 5.97 -13.44
N LYS A 334 -13.94 5.89 -14.66
CA LYS A 334 -13.92 4.62 -15.43
C LYS A 334 -13.08 3.55 -14.74
N GLN A 335 -11.90 3.90 -14.22
CA GLN A 335 -11.08 2.98 -13.44
C GLN A 335 -11.79 2.51 -12.18
N LYS A 336 -12.44 3.42 -11.46
CA LYS A 336 -13.22 3.11 -10.27
C LYS A 336 -14.37 2.13 -10.57
N ALA A 337 -15.07 2.33 -11.66
CA ALA A 337 -16.16 1.44 -12.09
C ALA A 337 -15.67 0.03 -12.50
N SER A 338 -14.38 -0.12 -12.87
CA SER A 338 -13.82 -1.39 -13.35
C SER A 338 -13.29 -2.31 -12.26
N ILE A 339 -13.18 -1.84 -11.01
CA ILE A 339 -12.61 -2.60 -9.89
C ILE A 339 -13.53 -2.53 -8.66
N SER A 340 -13.34 -3.46 -7.71
CA SER A 340 -14.13 -3.44 -6.47
C SER A 340 -13.84 -2.17 -5.65
N VAL A 341 -14.84 -1.75 -4.86
CA VAL A 341 -14.73 -0.54 -4.02
C VAL A 341 -13.55 -0.65 -3.05
N SER A 342 -13.33 -1.85 -2.49
CA SER A 342 -12.19 -2.10 -1.59
C SER A 342 -10.84 -1.95 -2.29
N LYS A 343 -10.68 -2.49 -3.50
CA LYS A 343 -9.47 -2.31 -4.31
C LYS A 343 -9.27 -0.86 -4.72
N TRP A 344 -10.34 -0.16 -5.08
CA TRP A 344 -10.28 1.28 -5.34
C TRP A 344 -9.81 2.04 -4.10
N SER A 345 -10.43 1.79 -2.94
CA SER A 345 -10.06 2.44 -1.69
C SER A 345 -8.60 2.19 -1.32
N ALA A 346 -8.14 0.95 -1.39
CA ALA A 346 -6.76 0.59 -1.06
C ALA A 346 -5.76 1.16 -2.07
N GLN A 347 -5.90 0.80 -3.35
CA GLN A 347 -4.86 1.01 -4.35
C GLN A 347 -4.88 2.42 -4.95
N TRP A 348 -6.07 3.00 -5.16
CA TRP A 348 -6.20 4.31 -5.78
C TRP A 348 -6.34 5.43 -4.76
N MET A 349 -7.03 5.18 -3.65
CA MET A 349 -7.19 6.18 -2.59
C MET A 349 -6.16 6.04 -1.46
N GLN A 350 -5.28 5.03 -1.51
CA GLN A 350 -4.26 4.70 -0.51
C GLN A 350 -4.85 4.44 0.90
N ASN A 351 -6.12 4.17 0.98
CA ASN A 351 -6.84 3.89 2.21
C ASN A 351 -7.35 2.43 2.21
N PRO A 352 -6.51 1.45 2.57
CA PRO A 352 -6.97 0.08 2.72
C PRO A 352 -7.98 0.02 3.87
N VAL A 353 -9.24 -0.02 3.52
CA VAL A 353 -10.33 -0.36 4.45
C VAL A 353 -10.39 -1.89 4.55
N ALA A 354 -10.85 -2.42 5.69
CA ALA A 354 -11.31 -3.79 5.75
C ALA A 354 -12.33 -3.93 4.62
N GLU A 355 -12.13 -4.90 3.73
CA GLU A 355 -12.89 -4.97 2.47
C GLU A 355 -14.39 -4.88 2.75
N GLU A 356 -15.12 -4.23 1.85
CA GLU A 356 -16.57 -4.43 1.69
C GLU A 356 -16.93 -5.89 1.31
N GLY A 357 -16.03 -6.80 1.49
CA GLY A 357 -16.15 -8.24 1.52
C GLY A 357 -16.28 -8.78 2.93
N ALA A 358 -16.47 -7.94 3.94
CA ALA A 358 -16.97 -8.40 5.23
C ALA A 358 -18.27 -9.17 4.98
N ILE A 359 -18.20 -10.47 5.22
CA ILE A 359 -19.36 -11.34 5.02
C ILE A 359 -20.49 -10.91 5.96
N ILE A 360 -20.14 -10.36 7.12
CA ILE A 360 -21.06 -9.77 8.09
C ILE A 360 -20.77 -8.28 8.19
N LYS A 361 -21.69 -7.44 7.70
CA LYS A 361 -21.51 -6.00 7.72
C LYS A 361 -21.86 -5.40 9.08
N ARG A 362 -21.09 -4.40 9.54
CA ARG A 362 -21.37 -3.68 10.79
C ARG A 362 -22.80 -3.11 10.83
N GLU A 363 -23.30 -2.59 9.73
CA GLU A 363 -24.63 -1.98 9.59
C GLU A 363 -25.81 -2.97 9.73
N TRP A 364 -25.54 -4.26 9.70
CA TRP A 364 -26.54 -5.29 9.90
C TRP A 364 -26.83 -5.60 11.38
N TRP A 365 -25.90 -5.25 12.26
CA TRP A 365 -26.08 -5.39 13.70
C TRP A 365 -27.05 -4.35 14.22
N GLN A 366 -27.98 -4.77 15.10
CA GLN A 366 -29.04 -3.92 15.63
C GLN A 366 -28.71 -3.49 17.06
N PRO A 367 -28.53 -2.16 17.33
CA PRO A 367 -28.30 -1.70 18.69
C PRO A 367 -29.56 -1.86 19.55
N TYR A 368 -29.43 -2.53 20.68
CA TYR A 368 -30.46 -2.60 21.70
C TYR A 368 -30.27 -1.44 22.68
N LYS A 369 -31.25 -0.51 22.71
CA LYS A 369 -31.15 0.74 23.44
C LYS A 369 -31.93 0.78 24.75
N GLU A 370 -32.73 -0.24 25.04
CA GLU A 370 -33.52 -0.30 26.27
C GLU A 370 -32.62 -0.54 27.48
N LYS A 371 -32.96 0.11 28.61
CA LYS A 371 -32.18 -0.04 29.85
C LYS A 371 -32.35 -1.40 30.54
N ILE A 372 -33.42 -2.10 30.20
CA ILE A 372 -33.73 -3.42 30.77
C ILE A 372 -33.43 -4.46 29.70
N SER A 373 -32.64 -5.45 30.07
CA SER A 373 -32.36 -6.59 29.17
C SER A 373 -33.65 -7.35 28.89
N PRO A 374 -33.86 -7.83 27.63
CA PRO A 374 -35.04 -8.62 27.29
C PRO A 374 -35.05 -9.95 28.05
N THR A 375 -36.22 -10.55 28.20
CA THR A 375 -36.32 -11.92 28.74
C THR A 375 -35.82 -12.91 27.69
N PHE A 376 -34.80 -13.69 28.04
CA PHE A 376 -34.24 -14.70 27.15
C PHE A 376 -34.93 -16.04 27.36
N HIS A 377 -35.40 -16.63 26.26
CA HIS A 377 -36.05 -17.95 26.26
C HIS A 377 -35.05 -19.10 26.16
N PHE A 378 -33.89 -18.85 25.58
CA PHE A 378 -32.83 -19.82 25.46
C PHE A 378 -31.49 -19.11 25.38
N ILE A 379 -30.52 -19.53 26.20
CA ILE A 379 -29.18 -18.94 26.24
C ILE A 379 -28.15 -19.98 25.80
N ILE A 380 -27.29 -19.59 24.88
CA ILE A 380 -26.12 -20.35 24.42
C ILE A 380 -24.84 -19.63 24.83
N GLN A 381 -23.88 -20.39 25.33
CA GLN A 381 -22.52 -19.94 25.51
C GLN A 381 -21.61 -20.72 24.58
N SER A 382 -20.87 -20.04 23.72
CA SER A 382 -20.07 -20.64 22.66
C SER A 382 -18.59 -20.35 22.89
N TYR A 383 -17.74 -21.35 22.71
CA TYR A 383 -16.33 -21.32 23.03
C TYR A 383 -15.49 -21.66 21.80
N ASP A 384 -14.59 -20.78 21.43
CA ASP A 384 -13.40 -21.09 20.63
C ASP A 384 -12.19 -21.12 21.55
N THR A 385 -11.47 -22.25 21.60
CA THR A 385 -10.48 -22.49 22.64
C THR A 385 -9.06 -22.64 22.09
N ALA A 386 -8.11 -21.92 22.69
CA ALA A 386 -6.66 -22.08 22.52
C ALA A 386 -6.01 -22.17 23.91
N TYR A 387 -5.01 -23.04 24.08
CA TYR A 387 -4.33 -23.21 25.37
C TYR A 387 -2.88 -22.72 25.32
N SER A 388 -2.68 -21.43 25.33
CA SER A 388 -1.32 -20.92 25.45
C SER A 388 -1.27 -19.48 25.94
N LYS A 389 -0.41 -19.24 26.92
CA LYS A 389 -0.06 -17.89 27.40
C LYS A 389 0.99 -17.18 26.54
N ARG A 390 1.51 -17.80 25.49
CA ARG A 390 2.55 -17.18 24.64
C ARG A 390 1.95 -16.00 23.89
N GLU A 391 2.67 -14.90 23.79
CA GLU A 391 2.26 -13.70 23.05
C GLU A 391 1.94 -13.96 21.57
N THR A 392 2.48 -15.04 21.02
CA THR A 392 2.27 -15.46 19.62
C THR A 392 1.16 -16.49 19.44
N ALA A 393 0.45 -16.87 20.51
CA ALA A 393 -0.63 -17.87 20.45
C ALA A 393 -1.99 -17.22 20.19
N ASP A 394 -2.89 -18.01 19.60
CA ASP A 394 -4.29 -17.62 19.39
C ASP A 394 -4.99 -17.37 20.73
N TYR A 395 -6.02 -16.56 20.70
CA TYR A 395 -6.84 -16.30 21.86
C TYR A 395 -7.88 -17.40 22.06
N SER A 396 -8.36 -17.55 23.30
CA SER A 396 -9.64 -18.19 23.55
C SER A 396 -10.72 -17.13 23.57
N ALA A 397 -11.84 -17.36 22.89
CA ALA A 397 -12.98 -16.47 22.85
C ALA A 397 -14.25 -17.18 23.30
N ILE A 398 -15.02 -16.51 24.15
CA ILE A 398 -16.27 -17.01 24.70
C ILE A 398 -17.34 -15.96 24.44
N THR A 399 -18.43 -16.35 23.73
CA THR A 399 -19.57 -15.45 23.50
C THR A 399 -20.83 -16.05 24.08
N THR A 400 -21.66 -15.23 24.72
CA THR A 400 -22.95 -15.62 25.30
C THR A 400 -24.07 -14.96 24.53
N TRP A 401 -25.03 -15.75 24.11
CA TRP A 401 -26.11 -15.36 23.21
C TRP A 401 -27.47 -15.79 23.75
N GLY A 402 -28.50 -14.96 23.58
CA GLY A 402 -29.84 -15.28 24.01
C GLY A 402 -30.89 -15.04 22.91
N ILE A 403 -31.89 -15.89 22.85
CA ILE A 403 -33.07 -15.69 22.00
C ILE A 403 -34.13 -14.93 22.80
N PHE A 404 -34.68 -13.90 22.15
CA PHE A 404 -35.78 -13.12 22.66
C PHE A 404 -36.80 -12.81 21.55
N TYR A 405 -37.97 -12.36 21.90
CA TYR A 405 -39.06 -12.03 20.99
C TYR A 405 -39.44 -10.55 21.22
N PRO A 406 -39.04 -9.61 20.34
CA PRO A 406 -39.29 -8.17 20.53
C PRO A 406 -40.78 -7.82 20.68
N ASP A 407 -41.64 -8.53 19.93
CA ASP A 407 -43.08 -8.27 19.86
C ASP A 407 -43.90 -9.33 20.61
N GLU A 408 -43.30 -10.11 21.53
CA GLU A 408 -43.89 -11.27 22.16
C GLU A 408 -44.43 -12.31 21.16
N ASN A 409 -44.07 -12.19 19.87
CA ASN A 409 -44.51 -13.09 18.80
C ASN A 409 -43.53 -14.26 18.66
N PRO A 410 -43.93 -15.48 18.99
CA PRO A 410 -43.07 -16.67 18.90
C PRO A 410 -42.58 -17.00 17.47
N LYS A 411 -43.20 -16.39 16.45
CA LYS A 411 -42.82 -16.56 15.05
C LYS A 411 -41.73 -15.60 14.60
N ASN A 412 -41.35 -14.62 15.43
CA ASN A 412 -40.32 -13.60 15.12
C ASN A 412 -39.20 -13.61 16.16
N PRO A 413 -38.37 -14.67 16.22
CA PRO A 413 -37.23 -14.73 17.14
C PRO A 413 -36.09 -13.82 16.70
N HIS A 414 -35.52 -13.11 17.66
CA HIS A 414 -34.28 -12.32 17.52
C HIS A 414 -33.20 -12.86 18.45
N ILE A 415 -31.96 -12.57 18.16
CA ILE A 415 -30.77 -13.00 18.93
C ILE A 415 -30.10 -11.78 19.53
N MET A 416 -29.69 -11.87 20.79
CA MET A 416 -28.94 -10.85 21.51
C MET A 416 -27.57 -11.36 21.91
N LEU A 417 -26.52 -10.63 21.59
CA LEU A 417 -25.21 -10.79 22.24
C LEU A 417 -25.33 -10.31 23.69
N ILE A 418 -25.15 -11.19 24.65
CA ILE A 418 -25.31 -10.89 26.08
C ILE A 418 -23.98 -10.51 26.72
N ALA A 419 -22.92 -11.26 26.37
CA ALA A 419 -21.58 -11.07 26.89
C ALA A 419 -20.53 -11.66 25.93
N ALA A 420 -19.32 -11.15 26.01
CA ALA A 420 -18.16 -11.73 25.34
C ALA A 420 -16.91 -11.55 26.20
N GLU A 421 -16.08 -12.59 26.24
CA GLU A 421 -14.80 -12.60 26.94
C GLU A 421 -13.73 -13.16 26.00
N LYS A 422 -12.55 -12.57 26.02
CA LYS A 422 -11.41 -13.01 25.20
C LYS A 422 -10.13 -12.89 25.99
N GLY A 423 -9.32 -13.95 25.97
CA GLY A 423 -8.07 -13.96 26.71
C GLY A 423 -7.11 -15.07 26.27
N ARG A 424 -5.87 -14.94 26.70
CA ARG A 424 -4.86 -16.00 26.59
C ARG A 424 -4.74 -16.71 27.93
N TRP A 425 -5.55 -17.72 28.12
CA TRP A 425 -5.61 -18.51 29.34
C TRP A 425 -4.88 -19.84 29.20
N ASP A 426 -4.22 -20.27 30.26
CA ASP A 426 -3.87 -21.69 30.36
C ASP A 426 -5.11 -22.50 30.72
N PHE A 427 -5.00 -23.84 30.69
CA PHE A 427 -6.16 -24.68 30.90
C PHE A 427 -6.84 -24.50 32.27
N PRO A 428 -6.12 -24.39 33.41
CA PRO A 428 -6.75 -24.10 34.70
C PRO A 428 -7.50 -22.76 34.74
N GLU A 429 -6.94 -21.71 34.14
CA GLU A 429 -7.57 -20.39 34.07
C GLU A 429 -8.81 -20.41 33.17
N LEU A 430 -8.72 -21.03 31.98
CA LEU A 430 -9.85 -21.16 31.07
C LEU A 430 -10.99 -21.95 31.73
N LYS A 431 -10.68 -23.00 32.49
CA LYS A 431 -11.66 -23.76 33.27
C LYS A 431 -12.34 -22.87 34.31
N SER A 432 -11.58 -22.03 35.05
CA SER A 432 -12.16 -21.10 36.02
C SER A 432 -13.08 -20.09 35.37
N VAL A 433 -12.61 -19.45 34.28
CA VAL A 433 -13.40 -18.49 33.49
C VAL A 433 -14.69 -19.12 32.97
N ALA A 434 -14.63 -20.36 32.46
CA ALA A 434 -15.80 -21.06 31.96
C ALA A 434 -16.82 -21.34 33.08
N HIS A 435 -16.37 -21.73 34.30
CA HIS A 435 -17.24 -21.90 35.45
C HIS A 435 -17.88 -20.59 35.89
N ASP A 436 -17.10 -19.51 36.02
CA ASP A 436 -17.60 -18.19 36.45
C ASP A 436 -18.66 -17.66 35.45
N LEU A 437 -18.42 -17.79 34.17
CA LEU A 437 -19.37 -17.38 33.15
C LEU A 437 -20.62 -18.26 33.11
N TYR A 438 -20.49 -19.57 33.37
CA TYR A 438 -21.64 -20.46 33.51
C TYR A 438 -22.50 -20.06 34.73
N GLU A 439 -21.91 -19.83 35.89
CA GLU A 439 -22.62 -19.41 37.08
C GLU A 439 -23.32 -18.05 36.91
N LYS A 440 -22.67 -17.12 36.21
CA LYS A 440 -23.19 -15.80 35.93
C LYS A 440 -24.41 -15.80 35.01
N TRP A 441 -24.32 -16.55 33.93
CA TRP A 441 -25.31 -16.46 32.85
C TRP A 441 -26.27 -17.65 32.79
N ARG A 442 -25.95 -18.75 33.45
CA ARG A 442 -26.75 -19.99 33.47
C ARG A 442 -27.25 -20.41 32.08
N PRO A 443 -26.36 -20.58 31.08
CA PRO A 443 -26.75 -20.93 29.75
C PRO A 443 -27.44 -22.30 29.71
N ASN A 444 -28.42 -22.45 28.82
CA ASN A 444 -29.10 -23.74 28.58
C ASN A 444 -28.12 -24.76 27.97
N ILE A 445 -27.11 -24.29 27.25
CA ILE A 445 -26.08 -25.13 26.64
C ILE A 445 -24.78 -24.36 26.44
N CYS A 446 -23.63 -25.01 26.70
CA CYS A 446 -22.29 -24.59 26.33
C CYS A 446 -21.87 -25.35 25.08
N ILE A 447 -21.42 -24.64 24.02
CA ILE A 447 -20.94 -25.24 22.77
C ILE A 447 -19.45 -25.04 22.70
N ILE A 448 -18.69 -26.12 22.54
CA ILE A 448 -17.23 -26.12 22.51
C ILE A 448 -16.76 -26.92 21.29
N GLU A 449 -15.88 -26.37 20.47
CA GLU A 449 -15.35 -27.10 19.32
C GLU A 449 -14.49 -28.28 19.78
N ALA A 450 -14.82 -29.50 19.34
CA ALA A 450 -14.15 -30.74 19.70
C ALA A 450 -12.84 -30.90 18.90
N LYS A 451 -11.92 -29.94 19.03
CA LYS A 451 -10.52 -30.03 18.61
C LYS A 451 -9.65 -30.50 19.78
N ALA A 452 -8.36 -30.73 19.54
CA ALA A 452 -7.40 -31.14 20.56
C ALA A 452 -7.39 -30.24 21.81
N THR A 453 -7.68 -28.94 21.62
CA THR A 453 -7.77 -27.93 22.68
C THR A 453 -9.13 -27.88 23.39
N GLY A 454 -10.24 -28.21 22.72
CA GLY A 454 -11.59 -28.15 23.33
C GLY A 454 -11.99 -29.40 24.09
N GLN A 455 -11.47 -30.57 23.71
CA GLN A 455 -11.89 -31.83 24.31
C GLN A 455 -11.68 -31.92 25.83
N PRO A 456 -10.52 -31.52 26.38
CA PRO A 456 -10.31 -31.53 27.84
C PRO A 456 -11.30 -30.62 28.59
N LEU A 457 -11.64 -29.46 28.03
CA LEU A 457 -12.62 -28.56 28.65
C LEU A 457 -14.04 -29.15 28.62
N ILE A 458 -14.42 -29.80 27.52
CA ILE A 458 -15.71 -30.53 27.39
C ILE A 458 -15.83 -31.59 28.49
N ASP A 459 -14.79 -32.38 28.73
CA ASP A 459 -14.81 -33.48 29.69
C ASP A 459 -14.87 -32.92 31.14
N GLU A 460 -14.15 -31.88 31.44
CA GLU A 460 -14.16 -31.19 32.75
C GLU A 460 -15.53 -30.58 33.08
N LEU A 461 -16.09 -29.80 32.14
CA LEU A 461 -17.36 -29.15 32.37
C LEU A 461 -18.52 -30.15 32.48
N ARG A 462 -18.47 -31.27 31.74
CA ARG A 462 -19.44 -32.40 31.88
C ARG A 462 -19.35 -33.05 33.26
N THR A 463 -18.13 -33.22 33.78
CA THR A 463 -17.90 -33.75 35.13
C THR A 463 -18.49 -32.84 36.21
N ALA A 464 -18.51 -31.54 35.94
CA ALA A 464 -19.16 -30.52 36.80
C ALA A 464 -20.67 -30.41 36.56
N ASN A 465 -21.32 -31.32 35.81
CA ASN A 465 -22.72 -31.28 35.42
C ASN A 465 -23.18 -30.04 34.67
N ILE A 466 -22.25 -29.40 33.95
CA ILE A 466 -22.57 -28.30 33.03
C ILE A 466 -23.04 -28.88 31.70
N PRO A 467 -24.14 -28.37 31.10
CA PRO A 467 -24.67 -28.90 29.83
C PRO A 467 -23.75 -28.50 28.68
N VAL A 468 -22.88 -29.41 28.23
CA VAL A 468 -21.94 -29.19 27.13
C VAL A 468 -22.26 -30.02 25.91
N GLN A 469 -22.34 -29.35 24.78
CA GLN A 469 -22.41 -29.96 23.46
C GLN A 469 -21.08 -29.75 22.70
N ALA A 470 -20.48 -30.86 22.27
CA ALA A 470 -19.33 -30.82 21.39
C ALA A 470 -19.75 -30.37 19.99
N PHE A 471 -19.06 -29.38 19.44
CA PHE A 471 -19.21 -28.94 18.07
C PHE A 471 -18.14 -29.59 17.20
N ILE A 472 -18.56 -30.34 16.20
CA ILE A 472 -17.66 -30.98 15.23
C ILE A 472 -17.94 -30.35 13.86
N PRO A 473 -16.99 -29.51 13.33
CA PRO A 473 -17.15 -28.96 11.99
C PRO A 473 -17.27 -30.09 10.95
N GLY A 474 -18.24 -29.97 10.06
CA GLY A 474 -18.39 -30.92 8.93
C GLY A 474 -17.18 -30.83 7.99
N LYS A 475 -16.81 -31.94 7.32
CA LYS A 475 -15.67 -32.01 6.38
C LYS A 475 -15.73 -30.98 5.24
N ASN A 476 -16.90 -30.45 4.90
CA ASN A 476 -17.16 -29.51 3.81
C ASN A 476 -17.59 -28.11 4.31
N THR A 477 -17.56 -27.87 5.61
CA THR A 477 -18.01 -26.60 6.19
C THR A 477 -16.79 -25.86 6.76
N ASP A 478 -16.02 -25.22 5.87
CA ASP A 478 -14.92 -24.36 6.27
C ASP A 478 -15.46 -23.10 6.99
N LYS A 479 -14.57 -22.35 7.59
CA LYS A 479 -14.87 -21.12 8.34
C LYS A 479 -15.65 -20.11 7.49
N HIS A 480 -15.23 -19.88 6.24
CA HIS A 480 -15.90 -18.97 5.32
C HIS A 480 -17.36 -19.39 5.07
N SER A 481 -17.58 -20.68 4.80
CA SER A 481 -18.92 -21.23 4.60
C SER A 481 -19.81 -21.04 5.84
N ARG A 482 -19.27 -21.24 7.05
CA ARG A 482 -20.01 -21.00 8.31
C ARG A 482 -20.46 -19.55 8.44
N VAL A 483 -19.54 -18.61 8.18
CA VAL A 483 -19.83 -17.17 8.23
C VAL A 483 -20.88 -16.79 7.19
N HIS A 484 -20.79 -17.32 5.96
CA HIS A 484 -21.81 -17.11 4.94
C HIS A 484 -23.19 -17.66 5.33
N ILE A 485 -23.25 -18.83 5.94
CA ILE A 485 -24.52 -19.41 6.43
C ILE A 485 -25.16 -18.50 7.48
N CYS A 486 -24.34 -17.90 8.36
CA CYS A 486 -24.83 -17.02 9.42
C CYS A 486 -25.14 -15.60 8.92
N SER A 487 -24.53 -15.15 7.83
CA SER A 487 -24.65 -13.76 7.34
C SER A 487 -26.10 -13.36 7.02
N SER A 488 -26.94 -14.30 6.61
CA SER A 488 -28.36 -14.07 6.35
C SER A 488 -29.12 -13.63 7.62
N ILE A 489 -28.77 -14.18 8.79
CA ILE A 489 -29.39 -13.79 10.07
C ILE A 489 -29.09 -12.33 10.41
N PHE A 490 -27.85 -11.89 10.12
CA PHE A 490 -27.45 -10.50 10.28
C PHE A 490 -28.12 -9.59 9.25
N HIS A 491 -28.14 -10.00 7.98
CA HIS A 491 -28.80 -9.26 6.90
C HIS A 491 -30.27 -8.99 7.20
N ASP A 492 -30.97 -9.98 7.78
CA ASP A 492 -32.37 -9.87 8.19
C ASP A 492 -32.56 -9.04 9.48
N LYS A 493 -31.46 -8.40 9.96
CA LYS A 493 -31.45 -7.52 11.16
C LYS A 493 -31.97 -8.18 12.43
N LYS A 494 -31.77 -9.50 12.55
CA LYS A 494 -32.23 -10.28 13.71
C LYS A 494 -31.18 -10.37 14.81
N VAL A 495 -29.95 -9.87 14.61
CA VAL A 495 -28.87 -9.92 15.61
C VAL A 495 -28.72 -8.58 16.30
N HIS A 496 -28.89 -8.58 17.60
CA HIS A 496 -28.81 -7.40 18.46
C HIS A 496 -27.60 -7.42 19.38
N TYR A 497 -27.19 -6.24 19.82
CA TYR A 497 -26.10 -6.06 20.78
C TYR A 497 -26.42 -4.95 21.77
N PRO A 498 -25.89 -4.99 23.01
CA PRO A 498 -26.05 -3.92 23.99
C PRO A 498 -25.20 -2.71 23.57
N SER A 499 -25.85 -1.56 23.36
CA SER A 499 -25.20 -0.37 22.77
C SER A 499 -24.22 0.34 23.70
N ASN A 500 -24.14 -0.03 24.99
CA ASN A 500 -23.33 0.64 26.00
C ASN A 500 -22.19 -0.26 26.55
N GLU A 501 -21.90 -1.38 25.94
CA GLU A 501 -20.93 -2.37 26.41
C GLU A 501 -19.74 -2.47 25.44
N GLU A 502 -18.52 -2.26 25.92
CA GLU A 502 -17.28 -2.26 25.10
C GLU A 502 -17.04 -3.61 24.39
N PHE A 503 -17.33 -4.73 25.08
CA PHE A 503 -17.18 -6.06 24.46
C PHE A 503 -17.99 -6.24 23.17
N ALA A 504 -19.10 -5.53 23.04
CA ALA A 504 -19.95 -5.64 21.84
C ALA A 504 -19.26 -5.02 20.63
N ASP A 505 -18.57 -3.90 20.82
CA ASP A 505 -17.79 -3.26 19.75
C ASP A 505 -16.63 -4.16 19.29
N ASP A 506 -15.96 -4.86 20.20
CA ASP A 506 -14.87 -5.79 19.88
C ASP A 506 -15.37 -6.97 19.01
N VAL A 507 -16.49 -7.59 19.38
CA VAL A 507 -17.11 -8.68 18.63
C VAL A 507 -17.57 -8.21 17.24
N ILE A 508 -18.22 -7.04 17.17
CA ILE A 508 -18.71 -6.45 15.93
C ILE A 508 -17.54 -6.12 14.99
N GLU A 509 -16.46 -5.51 15.52
CA GLU A 509 -15.30 -5.14 14.72
C GLU A 509 -14.60 -6.37 14.15
N GLU A 510 -14.45 -7.43 14.95
CA GLU A 510 -13.82 -8.67 14.49
C GLU A 510 -14.67 -9.39 13.44
N CYS A 511 -15.99 -9.47 13.65
CA CYS A 511 -16.93 -10.04 12.66
C CYS A 511 -16.99 -9.20 11.38
N ALA A 512 -16.99 -7.86 11.49
CA ALA A 512 -17.04 -6.95 10.35
C ALA A 512 -15.70 -6.84 9.62
N SER A 513 -14.60 -7.28 10.21
CA SER A 513 -13.29 -7.32 9.57
C SER A 513 -12.99 -8.69 8.92
N PHE A 514 -13.77 -9.74 9.20
CA PHE A 514 -13.56 -11.07 8.62
C PHE A 514 -13.95 -11.09 7.13
N PRO A 515 -13.12 -11.73 6.23
CA PRO A 515 -11.97 -12.61 6.52
C PRO A 515 -10.60 -11.91 6.67
N PHE A 516 -10.54 -10.61 6.70
CA PHE A 516 -9.29 -9.82 6.57
C PHE A 516 -8.78 -9.28 7.92
N GLY A 517 -9.50 -9.55 9.01
CA GLY A 517 -9.12 -9.16 10.37
C GLY A 517 -7.82 -9.82 10.83
N SER A 518 -7.19 -9.24 11.87
CA SER A 518 -6.00 -9.83 12.51
C SER A 518 -6.34 -11.06 13.37
N ASN A 519 -7.55 -11.11 13.90
CA ASN A 519 -8.07 -12.17 14.73
C ASN A 519 -9.44 -12.60 14.20
N ASP A 520 -9.82 -13.83 14.49
CA ASP A 520 -11.08 -14.41 14.06
C ASP A 520 -11.70 -15.37 15.11
N ASP A 521 -11.22 -15.26 16.36
CA ASP A 521 -11.67 -16.11 17.47
C ASP A 521 -13.12 -15.79 17.87
N TYR A 522 -13.51 -14.50 17.90
CA TYR A 522 -14.91 -14.11 18.10
C TYR A 522 -15.80 -14.50 16.92
N VAL A 523 -15.26 -14.53 15.69
CA VAL A 523 -16.02 -14.98 14.51
C VAL A 523 -16.37 -16.45 14.65
N ASP A 524 -15.42 -17.31 15.08
CA ASP A 524 -15.67 -18.73 15.29
C ASP A 524 -16.68 -18.97 16.40
N SER A 525 -16.50 -18.35 17.55
CA SER A 525 -17.42 -18.44 18.68
C SER A 525 -18.84 -17.96 18.30
N THR A 526 -18.96 -16.83 17.58
CA THR A 526 -20.24 -16.27 17.10
C THR A 526 -20.93 -17.23 16.14
N THR A 527 -20.21 -17.70 15.12
CA THR A 527 -20.83 -18.56 14.08
C THR A 527 -21.27 -19.91 14.63
N GLN A 528 -20.55 -20.48 15.59
CA GLN A 528 -20.97 -21.71 16.29
C GLN A 528 -22.34 -21.51 17.00
N ALA A 529 -22.48 -20.41 17.73
CA ALA A 529 -23.73 -20.09 18.45
C ALA A 529 -24.90 -19.91 17.46
N LEU A 530 -24.72 -19.11 16.41
CA LEU A 530 -25.78 -18.80 15.46
C LEU A 530 -26.19 -20.03 14.62
N MET A 531 -25.23 -20.84 14.21
CA MET A 531 -25.51 -22.12 13.55
C MET A 531 -26.34 -23.04 14.44
N ARG A 532 -26.06 -23.08 15.75
CA ARG A 532 -26.82 -23.90 16.69
C ARG A 532 -28.27 -23.42 16.82
N PHE A 533 -28.49 -22.10 16.88
CA PHE A 533 -29.85 -21.55 16.87
C PHE A 533 -30.61 -21.93 15.60
N ARG A 534 -29.97 -21.88 14.44
CA ARG A 534 -30.58 -22.28 13.16
C ARG A 534 -30.89 -23.78 13.11
N GLN A 535 -29.92 -24.63 13.44
CA GLN A 535 -30.06 -26.08 13.46
C GLN A 535 -31.10 -26.57 14.50
N GLY A 536 -31.23 -25.83 15.61
CA GLY A 536 -32.23 -26.09 16.64
C GLY A 536 -33.67 -25.69 16.25
N GLY A 537 -33.85 -25.09 15.08
CA GLY A 537 -35.14 -24.60 14.63
C GLY A 537 -35.66 -23.35 15.34
N PHE A 538 -34.83 -22.72 16.16
CA PHE A 538 -35.18 -21.47 16.83
C PHE A 538 -35.30 -20.30 15.85
N ILE A 539 -34.48 -20.30 14.78
CA ILE A 539 -34.50 -19.27 13.75
C ILE A 539 -34.75 -19.96 12.41
N LYS A 540 -35.82 -19.53 11.72
CA LYS A 540 -36.12 -19.88 10.35
C LYS A 540 -35.98 -18.63 9.48
N LEU A 541 -35.31 -18.76 8.35
CA LEU A 541 -35.17 -17.71 7.34
C LEU A 541 -36.27 -17.91 6.28
N GLU A 542 -36.60 -16.85 5.52
CA GLU A 542 -37.61 -16.98 4.44
C GLU A 542 -37.24 -18.06 3.44
N MET A 543 -35.97 -18.26 3.14
CA MET A 543 -35.45 -19.31 2.28
C MET A 543 -35.63 -20.74 2.86
N ASP A 544 -35.85 -20.87 4.16
CA ASP A 544 -36.14 -22.20 4.79
C ASP A 544 -37.61 -22.63 4.58
N PHE A 545 -38.46 -21.75 4.03
CA PHE A 545 -39.86 -22.03 3.70
C PHE A 545 -40.10 -22.36 2.22
N GLU A 546 -39.05 -22.34 1.37
CA GLU A 546 -39.17 -22.81 -0.01
C GLU A 546 -39.23 -24.33 -0.05
N GLU A 547 -40.46 -24.80 -0.24
CA GLU A 547 -40.92 -26.12 -0.68
C GLU A 547 -40.31 -27.38 -0.02
N GLU A 548 -41.03 -27.92 0.92
CA GLU A 548 -41.03 -29.39 1.06
C GLU A 548 -41.36 -30.00 -0.31
N PRO A 549 -40.51 -30.87 -0.89
CA PRO A 549 -40.85 -31.56 -2.13
C PRO A 549 -42.15 -32.34 -1.93
N LYS A 550 -43.18 -31.98 -2.69
CA LYS A 550 -44.45 -32.73 -2.69
C LYS A 550 -44.13 -34.20 -2.84
N PRO A 551 -44.70 -35.10 -1.98
CA PRO A 551 -44.41 -36.49 -2.07
C PRO A 551 -44.78 -36.99 -3.47
N THR A 552 -43.81 -37.46 -4.22
CA THR A 552 -44.00 -38.10 -5.52
C THR A 552 -44.89 -39.31 -5.28
N LYS A 553 -46.12 -39.28 -5.83
CA LYS A 553 -46.99 -40.44 -5.84
C LYS A 553 -46.22 -41.60 -6.47
N LYS A 554 -45.89 -42.61 -5.68
CA LYS A 554 -45.49 -43.94 -6.21
C LYS A 554 -46.65 -44.50 -7.03
N TYR A 555 -46.47 -44.53 -8.33
CA TYR A 555 -47.32 -45.33 -9.16
C TYR A 555 -46.92 -46.78 -8.91
N GLU A 556 -47.85 -47.55 -8.28
CA GLU A 556 -47.77 -48.99 -8.26
C GLU A 556 -48.13 -49.47 -9.68
N TYR A 557 -47.18 -50.09 -10.35
CA TYR A 557 -47.42 -50.88 -11.56
C TYR A 557 -47.78 -52.26 -11.11
N TYR A 558 -48.98 -52.69 -11.48
CA TYR A 558 -49.39 -54.09 -11.50
C TYR A 558 -48.71 -54.86 -12.62
#